data_f52312191ac478e3c176d9b81ece3c20
#
_entry.id   f52312191ac478e3c176d9b81ece3c20
#
_cell.length_a   1.000
_cell.length_b   1.000
_cell.length_c   1.000
_cell.angle_alpha   90.00
_cell.angle_beta   90.00
_cell.angle_gamma   90.00
#
_symmetry.space_group_name_H-M   'P 1'
#
loop_
_entity.id
_entity.type
_entity.pdbx_description
1 polymer ?
#
loop_
_entity_poly.entity_id
_entity_poly.type
_entity_poly.pdbx_seq_one_letter_code
_entity_poly.pdbx_strand_id
1 'polypeptide(L)'
;MKRYTIDDLARLVDHTNLHADATRADMEKLCEEARRYHFKMVAVNSVQSKLCSELLAGTDIHTGAAIGFPLGQTTIAVKAFETRDALANGANEIDYVVNLTEVKAGNWDYIEDEMAQIVAICREADVPSKVIFENCLLTQDEKLKLCEIASKVLPTFVKTSTGFSTGGATVEDVRLMREHTDERVKVKAAGGIRTADDFLAMVSAGAERIGCSAGIPIIEELKARLESTGADAFEL
;
A
#
# COMPACT_ATOMS: atom_id res chain seq x y z
N MET A 1 -13.11 -20.28 -2.23
CA MET A 1 -12.99 -19.44 -1.02
C MET A 1 -11.64 -19.72 -0.39
N LYS A 2 -10.93 -18.72 0.04
CA LYS A 2 -9.62 -18.82 0.70
C LYS A 2 -9.83 -18.67 2.20
N ARG A 3 -9.14 -19.51 2.99
CA ARG A 3 -9.24 -19.51 4.45
C ARG A 3 -8.20 -18.56 5.04
N TYR A 4 -8.62 -17.69 5.97
CA TYR A 4 -7.78 -16.72 6.64
C TYR A 4 -7.92 -16.82 8.16
N THR A 5 -6.85 -17.14 8.85
CA THR A 5 -6.73 -16.99 10.31
C THR A 5 -6.61 -15.50 10.69
N ILE A 6 -6.67 -15.18 11.98
CA ILE A 6 -6.43 -13.79 12.44
C ILE A 6 -5.02 -13.32 12.08
N ASP A 7 -4.02 -14.18 12.17
CA ASP A 7 -2.65 -13.82 11.78
C ASP A 7 -2.55 -13.58 10.29
N ASP A 8 -3.17 -14.40 9.44
CA ASP A 8 -3.22 -14.17 7.99
C ASP A 8 -3.84 -12.80 7.66
N LEU A 9 -4.92 -12.40 8.35
CA LEU A 9 -5.55 -11.09 8.15
C LEU A 9 -4.68 -9.95 8.68
N ALA A 10 -4.03 -10.12 9.82
CA ALA A 10 -3.06 -9.15 10.35
C ALA A 10 -1.88 -8.95 9.38
N ARG A 11 -1.42 -10.02 8.74
CA ARG A 11 -0.37 -9.98 7.71
C ARG A 11 -0.79 -9.31 6.39
N LEU A 12 -2.05 -8.94 6.22
CA LEU A 12 -2.49 -8.07 5.12
C LEU A 12 -2.39 -6.57 5.47
N VAL A 13 -2.20 -6.21 6.74
CA VAL A 13 -2.20 -4.81 7.19
C VAL A 13 -0.86 -4.14 6.95
N ASP A 14 -0.89 -2.99 6.27
CA ASP A 14 0.15 -1.96 6.28
C ASP A 14 -0.27 -0.89 7.29
N HIS A 15 0.26 -0.98 8.51
CA HIS A 15 -0.07 -0.06 9.60
C HIS A 15 0.49 1.32 9.30
N THR A 16 -0.36 2.33 9.16
CA THR A 16 -0.03 3.57 8.46
C THR A 16 -0.03 4.77 9.38
N ASN A 17 1.08 5.53 9.36
CA ASN A 17 1.15 6.90 9.85
C ASN A 17 1.98 7.77 8.89
N LEU A 18 1.28 8.58 8.08
CA LEU A 18 1.84 9.48 7.07
C LEU A 18 1.55 10.95 7.38
N HIS A 19 1.13 11.26 8.62
CA HIS A 19 0.86 12.63 9.03
C HIS A 19 2.13 13.48 8.97
N ALA A 20 1.98 14.73 8.50
CA ALA A 20 3.11 15.65 8.33
C ALA A 20 3.77 16.06 9.66
N ASP A 21 3.03 15.98 10.75
CA ASP A 21 3.45 16.30 12.12
C ASP A 21 3.80 15.06 12.96
N ALA A 22 3.88 13.88 12.33
CA ALA A 22 4.22 12.65 13.04
C ALA A 22 5.63 12.73 13.65
N THR A 23 5.70 12.52 14.95
CA THR A 23 6.91 12.64 15.75
C THR A 23 7.67 11.31 15.83
N ARG A 24 8.88 11.35 16.40
CA ARG A 24 9.63 10.13 16.73
C ARG A 24 8.83 9.19 17.64
N ALA A 25 8.13 9.73 18.65
CA ALA A 25 7.31 8.92 19.57
C ALA A 25 6.14 8.23 18.84
N ASP A 26 5.58 8.88 17.83
CA ASP A 26 4.53 8.27 16.98
C ASP A 26 5.09 7.11 16.16
N MET A 27 6.31 7.20 15.66
CA MET A 27 6.96 6.09 14.94
C MET A 27 7.33 4.93 15.87
N GLU A 28 7.82 5.22 17.08
CA GLU A 28 8.10 4.19 18.11
C GLU A 28 6.82 3.43 18.45
N LYS A 29 5.72 4.14 18.69
CA LYS A 29 4.39 3.55 18.93
C LYS A 29 3.91 2.73 17.75
N LEU A 30 4.00 3.26 16.52
CA LEU A 30 3.58 2.56 15.29
C LEU A 30 4.31 1.21 15.13
N CYS A 31 5.63 1.21 15.35
CA CYS A 31 6.44 0.01 15.25
C CYS A 31 6.15 -1.01 16.38
N GLU A 32 5.91 -0.53 17.62
CA GLU A 32 5.49 -1.38 18.74
C GLU A 32 4.15 -2.04 18.46
N GLU A 33 3.17 -1.27 17.98
CA GLU A 33 1.85 -1.77 17.58
C GLU A 33 1.97 -2.81 16.46
N ALA A 34 2.78 -2.55 15.43
CA ALA A 34 3.01 -3.49 14.34
C ALA A 34 3.63 -4.81 14.83
N ARG A 35 4.56 -4.76 15.79
CA ARG A 35 5.12 -5.98 16.43
C ARG A 35 4.08 -6.74 17.21
N ARG A 36 3.30 -6.04 18.02
CA ARG A 36 2.28 -6.66 18.91
C ARG A 36 1.21 -7.41 18.12
N TYR A 37 0.78 -6.85 16.98
CA TYR A 37 -0.27 -7.40 16.14
C TYR A 37 0.25 -8.20 14.95
N HIS A 38 1.55 -8.33 14.79
CA HIS A 38 2.20 -9.02 13.68
C HIS A 38 1.77 -8.48 12.32
N PHE A 39 1.62 -7.15 12.19
CA PHE A 39 1.28 -6.53 10.91
C PHE A 39 2.39 -6.73 9.88
N LYS A 40 2.05 -6.70 8.60
CA LYS A 40 3.02 -6.97 7.53
C LYS A 40 4.05 -5.85 7.40
N MET A 41 3.62 -4.61 7.53
CA MET A 41 4.45 -3.44 7.23
C MET A 41 3.98 -2.22 8.01
N VAL A 42 4.90 -1.31 8.35
CA VAL A 42 4.57 0.07 8.69
C VAL A 42 4.71 0.95 7.46
N ALA A 43 3.71 1.79 7.16
CA ALA A 43 3.75 2.73 6.04
C ALA A 43 4.02 4.14 6.56
N VAL A 44 5.15 4.73 6.16
CA VAL A 44 5.66 6.01 6.69
C VAL A 44 6.17 6.91 5.56
N ASN A 45 6.36 8.20 5.85
CA ASN A 45 7.07 9.10 4.96
C ASN A 45 8.54 8.69 4.83
N SER A 46 9.15 8.89 3.66
CA SER A 46 10.52 8.43 3.34
C SER A 46 11.57 8.83 4.37
N VAL A 47 11.45 10.02 4.96
CA VAL A 47 12.34 10.53 6.02
C VAL A 47 12.36 9.68 7.30
N GLN A 48 11.30 8.91 7.56
CA GLN A 48 11.19 8.03 8.73
C GLN A 48 11.75 6.62 8.52
N SER A 49 12.19 6.29 7.30
CA SER A 49 12.63 4.94 6.92
C SER A 49 13.72 4.41 7.84
N LYS A 50 14.76 5.21 8.11
CA LYS A 50 15.86 4.80 8.96
C LYS A 50 15.42 4.45 10.39
N LEU A 51 14.64 5.33 11.00
CA LEU A 51 14.14 5.12 12.36
C LEU A 51 13.27 3.85 12.45
N CYS A 52 12.30 3.70 11.54
CA CYS A 52 11.41 2.53 11.56
C CYS A 52 12.15 1.23 11.25
N SER A 53 13.11 1.25 10.32
CA SER A 53 13.96 0.10 10.01
C SER A 53 14.80 -0.35 11.23
N GLU A 54 15.40 0.60 11.96
CA GLU A 54 16.12 0.31 13.19
C GLU A 54 15.20 -0.27 14.29
N LEU A 55 14.00 0.31 14.46
CA LEU A 55 13.03 -0.15 15.44
C LEU A 55 12.47 -1.55 15.12
N LEU A 56 12.36 -1.92 13.85
CA LEU A 56 11.84 -3.21 13.39
C LEU A 56 12.92 -4.26 13.13
N ALA A 57 14.19 -3.93 13.41
CA ALA A 57 15.30 -4.85 13.21
C ALA A 57 15.07 -6.20 13.92
N GLY A 58 15.38 -7.29 13.22
CA GLY A 58 15.20 -8.67 13.72
C GLY A 58 13.76 -9.18 13.69
N THR A 59 12.84 -8.46 13.07
CA THR A 59 11.47 -8.91 12.78
C THR A 59 11.28 -9.16 11.29
N ASP A 60 10.15 -9.78 10.92
CA ASP A 60 9.70 -9.94 9.52
C ASP A 60 8.70 -8.85 9.09
N ILE A 61 8.64 -7.76 9.85
CA ILE A 61 7.79 -6.60 9.59
C ILE A 61 8.57 -5.61 8.72
N HIS A 62 7.98 -5.19 7.62
CA HIS A 62 8.64 -4.31 6.66
C HIS A 62 8.46 -2.83 7.02
N THR A 63 9.43 -2.02 6.58
CA THR A 63 9.34 -0.55 6.56
C THR A 63 9.04 -0.10 5.14
N GLY A 64 7.82 0.40 4.92
CA GLY A 64 7.38 0.90 3.62
C GLY A 64 7.48 2.41 3.53
N ALA A 65 8.27 2.91 2.57
CA ALA A 65 8.43 4.34 2.32
C ALA A 65 7.46 4.85 1.26
N ALA A 66 6.79 5.97 1.56
CA ALA A 66 5.98 6.70 0.61
C ALA A 66 6.86 7.67 -0.21
N ILE A 67 6.77 7.59 -1.55
CA ILE A 67 7.61 8.33 -2.50
C ILE A 67 6.77 9.27 -3.38
N GLY A 68 7.23 10.50 -3.59
CA GLY A 68 6.46 11.54 -4.28
C GLY A 68 5.12 11.83 -3.61
N PHE A 69 5.03 11.57 -2.34
CA PHE A 69 3.79 11.51 -1.58
C PHE A 69 3.42 12.85 -0.93
N PRO A 70 2.12 13.24 -0.87
CA PRO A 70 0.98 12.49 -1.43
C PRO A 70 0.58 12.86 -2.85
N LEU A 71 1.19 13.85 -3.49
CA LEU A 71 0.70 14.50 -4.70
C LEU A 71 1.18 13.85 -6.01
N GLY A 72 2.27 13.11 -6.00
CA GLY A 72 2.90 12.57 -7.21
C GLY A 72 3.56 13.63 -8.11
N GLN A 73 3.60 14.90 -7.68
CA GLN A 73 3.96 16.08 -8.48
C GLN A 73 5.46 16.38 -8.47
N THR A 74 6.28 15.35 -8.66
CA THR A 74 7.73 15.50 -8.84
C THR A 74 8.18 14.78 -10.11
N THR A 75 9.36 15.13 -10.62
CA THR A 75 9.91 14.49 -11.82
C THR A 75 10.30 13.04 -11.53
N ILE A 76 10.42 12.22 -12.58
CA ILE A 76 10.90 10.83 -12.49
C ILE A 76 12.26 10.77 -11.77
N ALA A 77 13.18 11.67 -12.13
CA ALA A 77 14.52 11.72 -11.53
C ALA A 77 14.46 11.95 -10.00
N VAL A 78 13.55 12.82 -9.52
CA VAL A 78 13.37 13.10 -8.09
C VAL A 78 12.77 11.89 -7.40
N LYS A 79 11.73 11.25 -7.95
CA LYS A 79 11.16 10.03 -7.38
C LYS A 79 12.17 8.88 -7.34
N ALA A 80 12.96 8.73 -8.40
CA ALA A 80 14.02 7.71 -8.46
C ALA A 80 15.11 7.97 -7.40
N PHE A 81 15.50 9.23 -7.19
CA PHE A 81 16.42 9.61 -6.13
C PHE A 81 15.83 9.31 -4.74
N GLU A 82 14.60 9.76 -4.47
CA GLU A 82 13.90 9.54 -3.20
C GLU A 82 13.73 8.04 -2.91
N THR A 83 13.42 7.23 -3.93
CA THR A 83 13.35 5.76 -3.80
C THR A 83 14.69 5.17 -3.37
N ARG A 84 15.80 5.55 -4.01
CA ARG A 84 17.14 5.06 -3.64
C ARG A 84 17.56 5.52 -2.24
N ASP A 85 17.25 6.76 -1.88
CA ASP A 85 17.53 7.29 -0.57
C ASP A 85 16.75 6.55 0.53
N ALA A 86 15.46 6.31 0.31
CA ALA A 86 14.63 5.53 1.24
C ALA A 86 15.16 4.10 1.42
N LEU A 87 15.56 3.43 0.34
CA LEU A 87 16.17 2.09 0.39
C LEU A 87 17.51 2.11 1.14
N ALA A 88 18.38 3.10 0.88
CA ALA A 88 19.64 3.27 1.59
C ALA A 88 19.44 3.53 3.09
N ASN A 89 18.30 4.09 3.48
CA ASN A 89 17.86 4.31 4.85
C ASN A 89 17.05 3.14 5.44
N GLY A 90 17.04 1.98 4.78
CA GLY A 90 16.50 0.72 5.31
C GLY A 90 15.03 0.46 5.00
N ALA A 91 14.38 1.28 4.15
CA ALA A 91 13.08 0.89 3.62
C ALA A 91 13.23 -0.42 2.80
N ASN A 92 12.28 -1.34 2.96
CA ASN A 92 12.26 -2.60 2.23
C ASN A 92 10.92 -2.87 1.53
N GLU A 93 10.08 -1.84 1.40
CA GLU A 93 8.95 -1.72 0.47
C GLU A 93 8.79 -0.26 0.02
N ILE A 94 8.37 -0.03 -1.21
CA ILE A 94 8.21 1.30 -1.80
C ILE A 94 6.78 1.49 -2.30
N ASP A 95 6.11 2.55 -1.84
CA ASP A 95 4.79 2.98 -2.30
C ASP A 95 4.93 4.35 -2.97
N TYR A 96 4.95 4.46 -4.32
CA TYR A 96 5.06 5.76 -4.98
C TYR A 96 3.74 6.21 -5.63
N VAL A 97 3.51 7.50 -5.71
CA VAL A 97 2.33 8.09 -6.37
C VAL A 97 2.65 8.41 -7.83
N VAL A 98 1.81 7.96 -8.77
CA VAL A 98 1.95 8.31 -10.20
C VAL A 98 1.87 9.83 -10.40
N ASN A 99 2.44 10.34 -11.48
CA ASN A 99 2.28 11.76 -11.85
C ASN A 99 0.89 12.00 -12.42
N LEU A 100 -0.04 12.46 -11.57
CA LEU A 100 -1.44 12.69 -11.95
C LEU A 100 -1.59 13.76 -13.06
N THR A 101 -0.70 14.73 -13.13
CA THR A 101 -0.73 15.73 -14.21
C THR A 101 -0.49 15.08 -15.57
N GLU A 102 0.47 14.16 -15.65
CA GLU A 102 0.77 13.44 -16.88
C GLU A 102 -0.33 12.43 -17.24
N VAL A 103 -0.96 11.80 -16.22
CA VAL A 103 -2.15 10.95 -16.43
C VAL A 103 -3.28 11.80 -17.06
N LYS A 104 -3.58 12.98 -16.50
CA LYS A 104 -4.62 13.88 -17.01
C LYS A 104 -4.32 14.45 -18.39
N ALA A 105 -3.04 14.58 -18.74
CA ALA A 105 -2.59 14.98 -20.08
C ALA A 105 -2.63 13.82 -21.09
N GLY A 106 -2.87 12.58 -20.65
CA GLY A 106 -2.81 11.39 -21.50
C GLY A 106 -1.39 11.03 -21.95
N ASN A 107 -0.36 11.50 -21.22
CA ASN A 107 1.05 11.25 -21.53
C ASN A 107 1.47 9.86 -21.00
N TRP A 108 0.95 8.83 -21.65
CA TRP A 108 1.11 7.46 -21.20
C TRP A 108 2.53 6.92 -21.29
N ASP A 109 3.31 7.40 -22.26
CA ASP A 109 4.73 7.04 -22.39
C ASP A 109 5.54 7.53 -21.19
N TYR A 110 5.24 8.72 -20.67
CA TYR A 110 5.84 9.24 -19.45
C TYR A 110 5.47 8.36 -18.22
N ILE A 111 4.21 7.97 -18.13
CA ILE A 111 3.72 7.13 -17.02
C ILE A 111 4.35 5.73 -17.07
N GLU A 112 4.48 5.14 -18.25
CA GLU A 112 5.16 3.84 -18.43
C GLU A 112 6.64 3.94 -18.06
N ASP A 113 7.33 5.00 -18.48
CA ASP A 113 8.74 5.26 -18.13
C ASP A 113 8.91 5.50 -16.62
N GLU A 114 8.05 6.32 -15.99
CA GLU A 114 8.05 6.55 -14.55
C GLU A 114 7.93 5.23 -13.79
N MET A 115 6.92 4.43 -14.15
CA MET A 115 6.68 3.14 -13.51
C MET A 115 7.86 2.19 -13.71
N ALA A 116 8.39 2.09 -14.93
CA ALA A 116 9.50 1.21 -15.26
C ALA A 116 10.76 1.55 -14.45
N GLN A 117 11.09 2.85 -14.32
CA GLN A 117 12.29 3.28 -13.59
C GLN A 117 12.18 2.98 -12.08
N ILE A 118 11.04 3.26 -11.44
CA ILE A 118 10.86 2.97 -10.01
C ILE A 118 10.83 1.47 -9.76
N VAL A 119 10.12 0.71 -10.59
CA VAL A 119 10.07 -0.76 -10.48
C VAL A 119 11.44 -1.39 -10.69
N ALA A 120 12.25 -0.87 -11.62
CA ALA A 120 13.61 -1.37 -11.84
C ALA A 120 14.51 -1.19 -10.59
N ILE A 121 14.44 -0.02 -9.94
CA ILE A 121 15.17 0.25 -8.69
C ILE A 121 14.74 -0.72 -7.60
N CYS A 122 13.45 -0.96 -7.44
CA CYS A 122 12.94 -1.90 -6.44
C CYS A 122 13.36 -3.34 -6.72
N ARG A 123 13.35 -3.76 -8.00
CA ARG A 123 13.83 -5.10 -8.42
C ARG A 123 15.32 -5.29 -8.15
N GLU A 124 16.15 -4.27 -8.43
CA GLU A 124 17.58 -4.31 -8.15
C GLU A 124 17.86 -4.49 -6.65
N ALA A 125 17.01 -3.90 -5.80
CA ALA A 125 17.09 -4.01 -4.35
C ALA A 125 16.36 -5.25 -3.77
N ASP A 126 15.70 -6.05 -4.61
CA ASP A 126 14.86 -7.19 -4.23
C ASP A 126 13.74 -6.81 -3.23
N VAL A 127 13.08 -5.68 -3.45
CA VAL A 127 11.99 -5.18 -2.59
C VAL A 127 10.69 -4.99 -3.38
N PRO A 128 9.51 -5.16 -2.73
CA PRO A 128 8.23 -4.89 -3.35
C PRO A 128 8.04 -3.41 -3.73
N SER A 129 7.53 -3.18 -4.94
CA SER A 129 7.10 -1.88 -5.43
C SER A 129 5.58 -1.79 -5.46
N LYS A 130 5.01 -0.64 -5.10
CA LYS A 130 3.58 -0.37 -5.18
C LYS A 130 3.33 0.98 -5.85
N VAL A 131 2.43 0.98 -6.84
CA VAL A 131 2.06 2.15 -7.63
C VAL A 131 0.72 2.67 -7.15
N ILE A 132 0.69 3.89 -6.59
CA ILE A 132 -0.54 4.53 -6.10
C ILE A 132 -1.19 5.29 -7.26
N PHE A 133 -2.40 4.89 -7.64
CA PHE A 133 -3.16 5.49 -8.74
C PHE A 133 -3.89 6.76 -8.32
N GLU A 134 -4.33 6.87 -7.06
CA GLU A 134 -5.22 7.91 -6.53
C GLU A 134 -6.57 7.91 -7.26
N ASN A 135 -7.25 6.77 -7.22
CA ASN A 135 -8.44 6.46 -8.01
C ASN A 135 -9.56 7.49 -7.94
N CYS A 136 -9.74 8.18 -6.80
CA CYS A 136 -10.76 9.20 -6.63
C CYS A 136 -10.60 10.43 -7.55
N LEU A 137 -9.43 10.61 -8.13
CA LEU A 137 -9.15 11.69 -9.09
C LEU A 137 -9.17 11.21 -10.56
N LEU A 138 -9.40 9.92 -10.80
CA LEU A 138 -9.29 9.30 -12.12
C LEU A 138 -10.66 8.94 -12.70
N THR A 139 -10.78 9.08 -14.02
CA THR A 139 -11.87 8.46 -14.78
C THR A 139 -11.66 6.95 -14.87
N GLN A 140 -12.70 6.22 -15.28
CA GLN A 140 -12.59 4.77 -15.46
C GLN A 140 -11.56 4.41 -16.55
N ASP A 141 -11.55 5.14 -17.67
CA ASP A 141 -10.60 4.91 -18.77
C ASP A 141 -9.14 5.14 -18.33
N GLU A 142 -8.89 6.16 -17.50
CA GLU A 142 -7.56 6.42 -16.93
C GLU A 142 -7.11 5.28 -16.00
N LYS A 143 -8.03 4.75 -15.15
CA LYS A 143 -7.75 3.58 -14.30
C LYS A 143 -7.41 2.34 -15.13
N LEU A 144 -8.20 2.07 -16.17
CA LEU A 144 -7.95 0.95 -17.09
C LEU A 144 -6.60 1.08 -17.80
N LYS A 145 -6.26 2.29 -18.25
CA LYS A 145 -4.97 2.52 -18.91
C LYS A 145 -3.78 2.34 -17.96
N LEU A 146 -3.91 2.77 -16.71
CA LEU A 146 -2.90 2.51 -15.68
C LEU A 146 -2.76 1.01 -15.37
N CYS A 147 -3.86 0.26 -15.34
CA CYS A 147 -3.83 -1.20 -15.18
C CYS A 147 -3.12 -1.89 -16.36
N GLU A 148 -3.35 -1.41 -17.61
CA GLU A 148 -2.63 -1.90 -18.80
C GLU A 148 -1.12 -1.66 -18.68
N ILE A 149 -0.70 -0.46 -18.29
CA ILE A 149 0.72 -0.13 -18.09
C ILE A 149 1.32 -0.98 -16.97
N ALA A 150 0.62 -1.12 -15.84
CA ALA A 150 1.06 -1.96 -14.74
C ALA A 150 1.23 -3.43 -15.16
N SER A 151 0.36 -3.92 -16.07
CA SER A 151 0.46 -5.29 -16.61
C SER A 151 1.67 -5.49 -17.53
N LYS A 152 2.20 -4.44 -18.14
CA LYS A 152 3.44 -4.48 -18.92
C LYS A 152 4.69 -4.38 -18.04
N VAL A 153 4.68 -3.43 -17.09
CA VAL A 153 5.84 -3.11 -16.24
C VAL A 153 5.98 -4.09 -15.08
N LEU A 154 4.87 -4.64 -14.59
CA LEU A 154 4.79 -5.62 -13.50
C LEU A 154 5.35 -5.09 -12.16
N PRO A 155 4.83 -3.98 -11.60
CA PRO A 155 5.07 -3.67 -10.19
C PRO A 155 4.54 -4.83 -9.33
N THR A 156 5.02 -4.96 -8.09
CA THR A 156 4.50 -5.98 -7.18
C THR A 156 3.02 -5.72 -6.83
N PHE A 157 2.65 -4.44 -6.68
CA PHE A 157 1.26 -4.03 -6.40
C PHE A 157 0.87 -2.79 -7.21
N VAL A 158 -0.42 -2.72 -7.53
CA VAL A 158 -1.14 -1.47 -7.78
C VAL A 158 -1.93 -1.10 -6.52
N LYS A 159 -1.97 0.20 -6.15
CA LYS A 159 -2.60 0.68 -4.93
C LYS A 159 -3.65 1.74 -5.26
N THR A 160 -4.80 1.68 -4.62
CA THR A 160 -5.95 2.55 -4.93
C THR A 160 -5.71 4.01 -4.61
N SER A 161 -5.16 4.34 -3.45
CA SER A 161 -5.25 5.69 -2.90
C SER A 161 -4.10 6.03 -1.95
N THR A 162 -3.84 7.33 -1.80
CA THR A 162 -2.94 7.85 -0.77
C THR A 162 -3.59 7.90 0.61
N GLY A 163 -4.89 8.16 0.69
CA GLY A 163 -5.64 8.48 1.90
C GLY A 163 -5.63 9.97 2.26
N PHE A 164 -5.04 10.83 1.42
CA PHE A 164 -4.91 12.28 1.62
C PHE A 164 -5.69 13.10 0.59
N SER A 165 -6.52 12.46 -0.21
CA SER A 165 -7.36 13.11 -1.21
C SER A 165 -8.85 13.06 -0.83
N THR A 166 -9.73 13.35 -1.78
CA THR A 166 -11.19 13.45 -1.59
C THR A 166 -11.89 12.11 -1.38
N GLY A 167 -11.20 10.98 -1.68
CA GLY A 167 -11.75 9.63 -1.53
C GLY A 167 -10.67 8.61 -1.21
N GLY A 168 -11.12 7.40 -0.86
CA GLY A 168 -10.26 6.26 -0.54
C GLY A 168 -10.59 5.04 -1.41
N ALA A 169 -10.25 3.84 -0.92
CA ALA A 169 -10.57 2.58 -1.61
C ALA A 169 -12.08 2.34 -1.67
N THR A 170 -12.54 1.83 -2.81
CA THR A 170 -13.88 1.28 -2.98
C THR A 170 -13.79 -0.17 -3.45
N VAL A 171 -14.83 -0.95 -3.18
CA VAL A 171 -14.91 -2.35 -3.63
C VAL A 171 -14.86 -2.43 -5.16
N GLU A 172 -15.52 -1.48 -5.83
CA GLU A 172 -15.58 -1.37 -7.28
C GLU A 172 -14.18 -1.12 -7.86
N ASP A 173 -13.40 -0.22 -7.27
CA ASP A 173 -12.03 0.07 -7.72
C ASP A 173 -11.09 -1.12 -7.51
N VAL A 174 -11.19 -1.81 -6.37
CA VAL A 174 -10.38 -3.01 -6.11
C VAL A 174 -10.69 -4.10 -7.12
N ARG A 175 -11.97 -4.36 -7.42
CA ARG A 175 -12.39 -5.33 -8.44
C ARG A 175 -11.88 -4.93 -9.82
N LEU A 176 -12.10 -3.67 -10.23
CA LEU A 176 -11.62 -3.15 -11.51
C LEU A 176 -10.11 -3.38 -11.65
N MET A 177 -9.33 -2.98 -10.63
CA MET A 177 -7.89 -3.15 -10.66
C MET A 177 -7.49 -4.62 -10.71
N ARG A 178 -8.16 -5.52 -9.96
CA ARG A 178 -7.86 -6.95 -9.99
C ARG A 178 -8.20 -7.58 -11.34
N GLU A 179 -9.33 -7.22 -11.94
CA GLU A 179 -9.81 -7.78 -13.21
C GLU A 179 -8.98 -7.32 -14.42
N HIS A 180 -8.39 -6.11 -14.34
CA HIS A 180 -7.71 -5.47 -15.47
C HIS A 180 -6.18 -5.39 -15.31
N THR A 181 -5.61 -5.96 -14.25
CA THR A 181 -4.15 -6.14 -14.13
C THR A 181 -3.76 -7.60 -14.33
N ASP A 182 -2.54 -7.81 -14.83
CA ASP A 182 -1.93 -9.15 -14.91
C ASP A 182 -2.01 -9.87 -13.55
N GLU A 183 -2.20 -11.18 -13.55
CA GLU A 183 -2.34 -11.98 -12.32
C GLU A 183 -1.13 -11.89 -11.38
N ARG A 184 0.05 -11.58 -11.91
CA ARG A 184 1.30 -11.37 -11.16
C ARG A 184 1.33 -10.05 -10.39
N VAL A 185 0.49 -9.09 -10.75
CA VAL A 185 0.37 -7.80 -10.08
C VAL A 185 -0.73 -7.88 -9.04
N LYS A 186 -0.39 -7.65 -7.79
CA LYS A 186 -1.32 -7.68 -6.66
C LYS A 186 -2.04 -6.35 -6.48
N VAL A 187 -3.14 -6.34 -5.72
CA VAL A 187 -3.89 -5.13 -5.41
C VAL A 187 -3.75 -4.77 -3.93
N LYS A 188 -3.43 -3.50 -3.65
CA LYS A 188 -3.48 -2.92 -2.30
C LYS A 188 -4.62 -1.91 -2.23
N ALA A 189 -5.55 -2.11 -1.29
CA ALA A 189 -6.58 -1.14 -0.94
C ALA A 189 -6.08 -0.22 0.17
N ALA A 190 -6.28 1.10 0.06
CA ALA A 190 -5.90 2.05 1.09
C ALA A 190 -6.80 3.29 1.10
N GLY A 191 -6.91 3.93 2.27
CA GLY A 191 -7.74 5.11 2.48
C GLY A 191 -9.20 4.77 2.76
N GLY A 192 -9.73 5.30 3.86
CA GLY A 192 -11.14 5.14 4.23
C GLY A 192 -11.52 3.81 4.89
N ILE A 193 -10.64 2.84 5.02
CA ILE A 193 -10.90 1.52 5.61
C ILE A 193 -10.79 1.64 7.12
N ARG A 194 -11.94 1.55 7.83
CA ARG A 194 -12.03 1.85 9.27
C ARG A 194 -12.69 0.77 10.11
N THR A 195 -13.44 -0.14 9.49
CA THR A 195 -14.20 -1.20 10.15
C THR A 195 -13.77 -2.57 9.65
N ALA A 196 -14.11 -3.62 10.42
CA ALA A 196 -13.89 -5.00 10.01
C ALA A 196 -14.67 -5.35 8.73
N ASP A 197 -15.86 -4.78 8.54
CA ASP A 197 -16.66 -5.00 7.33
C ASP A 197 -16.00 -4.36 6.10
N ASP A 198 -15.50 -3.11 6.21
CA ASP A 198 -14.72 -2.50 5.13
C ASP A 198 -13.52 -3.37 4.76
N PHE A 199 -12.77 -3.82 5.77
CA PHE A 199 -11.59 -4.66 5.58
C PHE A 199 -11.91 -5.95 4.84
N LEU A 200 -12.92 -6.71 5.33
CA LEU A 200 -13.33 -7.97 4.71
C LEU A 200 -13.87 -7.74 3.29
N ALA A 201 -14.61 -6.65 3.05
CA ALA A 201 -15.11 -6.30 1.73
C ALA A 201 -13.97 -6.05 0.72
N MET A 202 -12.89 -5.35 1.13
CA MET A 202 -11.72 -5.13 0.28
C MET A 202 -10.97 -6.44 -0.02
N VAL A 203 -10.78 -7.31 1.00
CA VAL A 203 -10.12 -8.62 0.80
C VAL A 203 -10.97 -9.49 -0.14
N SER A 204 -12.28 -9.55 0.07
CA SER A 204 -13.21 -10.30 -0.80
C SER A 204 -13.27 -9.77 -2.22
N ALA A 205 -12.99 -8.46 -2.42
CA ALA A 205 -12.89 -7.85 -3.74
C ALA A 205 -11.57 -8.17 -4.47
N GLY A 206 -10.59 -8.78 -3.79
CA GLY A 206 -9.31 -9.17 -4.36
C GLY A 206 -8.11 -8.37 -3.85
N ALA A 207 -8.26 -7.54 -2.81
CA ALA A 207 -7.11 -6.89 -2.20
C ALA A 207 -6.24 -7.90 -1.42
N GLU A 208 -4.94 -7.88 -1.66
CA GLU A 208 -3.94 -8.71 -0.98
C GLU A 208 -3.10 -7.93 0.04
N ARG A 209 -3.36 -6.62 0.17
CA ARG A 209 -2.80 -5.72 1.18
C ARG A 209 -3.80 -4.63 1.51
N ILE A 210 -3.82 -4.20 2.77
CA ILE A 210 -4.73 -3.16 3.27
C ILE A 210 -3.91 -2.09 4.00
N GLY A 211 -3.88 -0.88 3.44
CA GLY A 211 -3.26 0.28 4.09
C GLY A 211 -4.28 1.02 4.94
N CYS A 212 -4.11 1.00 6.27
CA CYS A 212 -4.99 1.71 7.19
C CYS A 212 -4.29 2.09 8.49
N SER A 213 -4.79 3.14 9.16
CA SER A 213 -4.41 3.51 10.53
C SER A 213 -5.27 2.81 11.60
N ALA A 214 -6.39 2.21 11.19
CA ALA A 214 -7.34 1.52 12.06
C ALA A 214 -7.07 0.01 12.17
N GLY A 215 -5.85 -0.46 11.87
CA GLY A 215 -5.52 -1.88 11.87
C GLY A 215 -5.82 -2.59 13.19
N ILE A 216 -5.52 -1.97 14.32
CA ILE A 216 -5.76 -2.53 15.66
C ILE A 216 -7.24 -2.79 15.92
N PRO A 217 -8.13 -1.77 15.91
CA PRO A 217 -9.55 -2.04 16.17
C PRO A 217 -10.18 -3.00 15.16
N ILE A 218 -9.72 -3.00 13.91
CA ILE A 218 -10.19 -3.96 12.90
C ILE A 218 -9.83 -5.39 13.30
N ILE A 219 -8.59 -5.67 13.64
CA ILE A 219 -8.13 -7.02 13.97
C ILE A 219 -8.74 -7.50 15.31
N GLU A 220 -8.88 -6.62 16.31
CA GLU A 220 -9.56 -6.96 17.56
C GLU A 220 -11.04 -7.30 17.34
N GLU A 221 -11.75 -6.56 16.49
CA GLU A 221 -13.13 -6.87 16.13
C GLU A 221 -13.24 -8.20 15.37
N LEU A 222 -12.36 -8.46 14.40
CA LEU A 222 -12.34 -9.74 13.67
C LEU A 222 -12.07 -10.92 14.62
N LYS A 223 -11.14 -10.75 15.56
CA LYS A 223 -10.87 -11.76 16.59
C LYS A 223 -12.11 -12.05 17.44
N ALA A 224 -12.79 -11.00 17.93
CA ALA A 224 -14.01 -11.17 18.71
C ALA A 224 -15.14 -11.86 17.92
N ARG A 225 -15.26 -11.59 16.60
CA ARG A 225 -16.23 -12.29 15.72
C ARG A 225 -15.94 -13.80 15.62
N LEU A 226 -14.68 -14.21 15.45
CA LEU A 226 -14.31 -15.63 15.44
C LEU A 226 -14.59 -16.30 16.80
N GLU A 227 -14.21 -15.65 17.89
CA GLU A 227 -14.46 -16.16 19.25
C GLU A 227 -15.97 -16.37 19.52
N SER A 228 -16.81 -15.43 19.06
CA SER A 228 -18.28 -15.51 19.23
C SER A 228 -18.94 -16.65 18.44
N THR A 229 -18.34 -17.06 17.33
CA THR A 229 -18.85 -18.14 16.46
C THR A 229 -18.19 -19.49 16.73
N GLY A 230 -17.11 -19.52 17.52
CA GLY A 230 -16.27 -20.71 17.74
C GLY A 230 -15.48 -21.13 16.48
N ALA A 231 -15.43 -20.26 15.47
CA ALA A 231 -14.63 -20.48 14.26
C ALA A 231 -13.16 -20.09 14.49
N ASP A 232 -12.24 -20.70 13.76
CA ASP A 232 -10.80 -20.44 13.84
C ASP A 232 -10.27 -19.62 12.65
N ALA A 233 -11.09 -19.38 11.62
CA ALA A 233 -10.76 -18.61 10.44
C ALA A 233 -12.00 -18.05 9.72
N PHE A 234 -11.80 -17.04 8.88
CA PHE A 234 -12.75 -16.55 7.90
C PHE A 234 -12.58 -17.29 6.57
N GLU A 235 -13.68 -17.52 5.87
CA GLU A 235 -13.68 -18.01 4.49
C GLU A 235 -14.14 -16.87 3.56
N LEU A 236 -13.25 -16.35 2.70
CA LEU A 236 -13.48 -15.21 1.84
C LEU A 236 -13.26 -15.57 0.35
#